data_f9a995e93bd456ebb82b67f0c78b7699
#
_entry.id   f9a995e93bd456ebb82b67f0c78b7699
#
_cell.length_a   1.000
_cell.length_b   1.000
_cell.length_c   1.000
_cell.angle_alpha   90.00
_cell.angle_beta   90.00
_cell.angle_gamma   90.00
#
_symmetry.space_group_name_H-M   'P 1'
#
loop_
_entity.id
_entity.type
_entity.pdbx_description
1 polymer ?
#
loop_
_entity_poly.entity_id
_entity_poly.type
_entity_poly.pdbx_seq_one_letter_code
_entity_poly.pdbx_strand_id
1 'polypeptide(L)'
;MTKFFFILFFSFLFFSCNHNRFSVDLSNVNLPIRFINLDSVVVHSDSNAFYTFCNSPIIDKGIISYLTKSCLQIGDVNNDDVYKRISIFRNDTYISSLEKEIRLAYTTKINSKSDHIINGFKRAHFFLPQLKLPTQVYYMNSLFANYTFVHDNSISIGLEWYLGSNNPVIQQLPSNDFHLWMKKGMNPDFFERDLFFSWLLAQYPCNSTVLVEQMIHYGKLLYVSEICFTNLPAHLILRYPKSKFNWAISHENMIWKYLVDRQLLFSSNEREITGLLKEGPFSLGLPEAGPDRLGQFIGWKMVHSFMENESDFTLNALMKTNYNQILQSYQID
;
A
#
# COMPACT_ATOMS: atom_id res chain seq x y z
N MET A 1 77.56 -11.91 -7.25
CA MET A 1 76.71 -10.88 -7.85
C MET A 1 75.29 -11.47 -8.03
N THR A 2 74.45 -11.34 -7.05
CA THR A 2 73.08 -11.88 -7.01
C THR A 2 72.13 -10.72 -7.29
N LYS A 3 71.41 -10.76 -8.42
CA LYS A 3 70.40 -9.78 -8.78
C LYS A 3 69.07 -10.15 -8.11
N PHE A 4 68.63 -9.31 -7.18
CA PHE A 4 67.32 -9.37 -6.55
C PHE A 4 66.29 -8.79 -7.57
N PHE A 5 65.34 -9.62 -8.00
CA PHE A 5 64.20 -9.21 -8.83
C PHE A 5 63.04 -8.85 -7.89
N PHE A 6 62.72 -7.56 -7.80
CA PHE A 6 61.61 -7.06 -7.00
C PHE A 6 60.35 -7.12 -7.87
N ILE A 7 59.48 -8.11 -7.64
CA ILE A 7 58.16 -8.20 -8.27
C ILE A 7 57.21 -7.33 -7.47
N LEU A 8 56.85 -6.16 -8.05
CA LEU A 8 55.85 -5.27 -7.51
C LEU A 8 54.47 -5.85 -7.83
N PHE A 9 53.81 -6.49 -6.83
CA PHE A 9 52.46 -7.01 -6.93
C PHE A 9 51.47 -5.84 -6.82
N PHE A 10 51.00 -5.33 -7.98
CA PHE A 10 50.01 -4.27 -8.06
C PHE A 10 48.61 -4.90 -7.81
N SER A 11 48.17 -4.95 -6.56
CA SER A 11 46.82 -5.37 -6.21
C SER A 11 45.83 -4.28 -6.64
N PHE A 12 45.17 -4.50 -7.77
CA PHE A 12 43.98 -3.76 -8.15
C PHE A 12 42.85 -4.07 -7.17
N LEU A 13 42.68 -3.20 -6.18
CA LEU A 13 41.46 -3.17 -5.37
C LEU A 13 40.30 -2.70 -6.30
N PHE A 14 39.58 -3.64 -6.86
CA PHE A 14 38.28 -3.37 -7.46
C PHE A 14 37.35 -2.91 -6.33
N PHE A 15 37.27 -1.60 -6.11
CA PHE A 15 36.14 -1.01 -5.42
C PHE A 15 34.92 -1.25 -6.31
N SER A 16 34.24 -2.36 -6.10
CA SER A 16 32.86 -2.54 -6.58
C SER A 16 32.01 -1.51 -5.81
N CYS A 17 31.89 -0.31 -6.37
CA CYS A 17 30.83 0.59 -5.96
C CYS A 17 29.50 -0.12 -6.27
N ASN A 18 28.91 -0.70 -5.26
CA ASN A 18 27.52 -1.16 -5.31
C ASN A 18 26.63 0.08 -5.45
N HIS A 19 26.60 0.65 -6.64
CA HIS A 19 25.76 1.81 -6.94
C HIS A 19 24.33 1.29 -6.97
N ASN A 20 23.60 1.52 -5.88
CA ASN A 20 22.17 1.23 -5.87
C ASN A 20 21.51 2.05 -7.00
N ARG A 21 21.16 1.38 -8.11
CA ARG A 21 20.57 1.99 -9.32
C ARG A 21 19.32 2.83 -9.05
N PHE A 22 18.70 2.63 -7.89
CA PHE A 22 17.55 3.39 -7.44
C PHE A 22 17.92 4.48 -6.42
N SER A 23 19.20 4.77 -6.22
CA SER A 23 19.61 5.94 -5.45
C SER A 23 19.36 7.21 -6.25
N VAL A 24 18.62 8.17 -5.68
CA VAL A 24 18.27 9.43 -6.35
C VAL A 24 18.23 10.57 -5.34
N ASP A 25 18.74 11.73 -5.76
CA ASP A 25 18.57 12.99 -5.04
C ASP A 25 17.19 13.60 -5.38
N LEU A 26 16.37 13.75 -4.35
CA LEU A 26 15.02 14.30 -4.45
C LEU A 26 14.91 15.75 -3.95
N SER A 27 16.02 16.39 -3.59
CA SER A 27 16.05 17.71 -2.97
C SER A 27 15.35 18.79 -3.83
N ASN A 28 15.46 18.67 -5.14
CA ASN A 28 14.87 19.60 -6.11
C ASN A 28 13.47 19.18 -6.62
N VAL A 29 12.94 18.03 -6.16
CA VAL A 29 11.61 17.57 -6.57
C VAL A 29 10.56 18.19 -5.62
N ASN A 30 9.73 19.09 -6.12
CA ASN A 30 8.61 19.64 -5.38
C ASN A 30 7.29 19.16 -5.99
N LEU A 31 6.46 18.51 -5.17
CA LEU A 31 5.15 18.00 -5.58
C LEU A 31 4.06 18.82 -4.89
N PRO A 32 3.09 19.37 -5.63
CA PRO A 32 2.00 20.17 -5.08
C PRO A 32 0.87 19.28 -4.51
N ILE A 33 1.21 18.24 -3.73
CA ILE A 33 0.24 17.36 -3.08
C ILE A 33 -0.25 18.05 -1.80
N ARG A 34 -1.56 18.24 -1.68
CA ARG A 34 -2.20 18.79 -0.48
C ARG A 34 -2.68 17.68 0.43
N PHE A 35 -2.33 17.76 1.71
CA PHE A 35 -2.84 16.90 2.76
C PHE A 35 -3.97 17.62 3.50
N ILE A 36 -5.13 16.98 3.58
CA ILE A 36 -6.35 17.57 4.13
C ILE A 36 -6.84 16.65 5.25
N ASN A 37 -6.87 17.17 6.47
CA ASN A 37 -7.43 16.44 7.60
C ASN A 37 -8.97 16.63 7.62
N LEU A 38 -9.66 15.80 6.87
CA LEU A 38 -11.11 15.82 6.75
C LEU A 38 -11.81 15.37 8.04
N ASP A 39 -11.17 14.48 8.80
CA ASP A 39 -11.62 14.08 10.13
C ASP A 39 -11.75 15.29 11.06
N SER A 40 -10.72 16.11 11.15
CA SER A 40 -10.75 17.35 11.95
C SER A 40 -11.86 18.32 11.48
N VAL A 41 -12.11 18.41 10.18
CA VAL A 41 -13.19 19.25 9.65
C VAL A 41 -14.56 18.72 10.08
N VAL A 42 -14.78 17.41 9.99
CA VAL A 42 -16.05 16.78 10.41
C VAL A 42 -16.29 16.99 11.90
N VAL A 43 -15.26 16.85 12.73
CA VAL A 43 -15.40 16.90 14.19
C VAL A 43 -15.55 18.33 14.74
N HIS A 44 -14.77 19.28 14.21
CA HIS A 44 -14.58 20.58 14.85
C HIS A 44 -15.24 21.78 14.15
N SER A 45 -15.68 21.63 12.89
CA SER A 45 -16.32 22.75 12.18
C SER A 45 -17.75 22.95 12.64
N ASP A 46 -18.18 24.20 12.77
CA ASP A 46 -19.61 24.49 12.83
C ASP A 46 -20.30 24.23 11.47
N SER A 47 -21.61 24.36 11.43
CA SER A 47 -22.40 24.05 10.24
C SER A 47 -21.99 24.87 9.02
N ASN A 48 -21.73 26.19 9.20
CA ASN A 48 -21.36 27.08 8.11
C ASN A 48 -19.94 26.80 7.60
N ALA A 49 -19.00 26.57 8.51
CA ALA A 49 -17.61 26.23 8.17
C ALA A 49 -17.55 24.90 7.43
N PHE A 50 -18.29 23.87 7.88
CA PHE A 50 -18.39 22.60 7.20
C PHE A 50 -18.99 22.73 5.79
N TYR A 51 -20.13 23.45 5.66
CA TYR A 51 -20.74 23.72 4.35
C TYR A 51 -19.78 24.44 3.41
N THR A 52 -19.16 25.51 3.87
CA THR A 52 -18.19 26.29 3.08
C THR A 52 -17.03 25.42 2.64
N PHE A 53 -16.48 24.59 3.53
CA PHE A 53 -15.41 23.66 3.20
C PHE A 53 -15.86 22.66 2.13
N CYS A 54 -16.97 21.96 2.38
CA CYS A 54 -17.46 20.93 1.47
C CYS A 54 -17.84 21.49 0.08
N ASN A 55 -18.26 22.75 -0.01
CA ASN A 55 -18.60 23.41 -1.26
C ASN A 55 -17.46 24.19 -1.92
N SER A 56 -16.29 24.21 -1.30
CA SER A 56 -15.10 24.84 -1.90
C SER A 56 -14.75 24.16 -3.24
N PRO A 57 -14.43 24.94 -4.30
CA PRO A 57 -14.09 24.39 -5.62
C PRO A 57 -12.77 23.61 -5.63
N ILE A 58 -11.94 23.80 -4.61
CA ILE A 58 -10.66 23.10 -4.49
C ILE A 58 -10.77 21.73 -3.80
N ILE A 59 -11.93 21.39 -3.26
CA ILE A 59 -12.17 20.13 -2.53
C ILE A 59 -12.84 19.13 -3.45
N ASP A 60 -12.35 17.90 -3.45
CA ASP A 60 -12.89 16.81 -4.24
C ASP A 60 -14.29 16.40 -3.73
N LYS A 61 -15.30 16.61 -4.57
CA LYS A 61 -16.70 16.34 -4.22
C LYS A 61 -16.99 14.84 -4.11
N GLY A 62 -16.27 14.01 -4.84
CA GLY A 62 -16.40 12.54 -4.76
C GLY A 62 -15.93 12.02 -3.41
N ILE A 63 -14.81 12.54 -2.88
CA ILE A 63 -14.34 12.20 -1.54
C ILE A 63 -15.36 12.64 -0.47
N ILE A 64 -15.89 13.87 -0.58
CA ILE A 64 -16.91 14.35 0.34
C ILE A 64 -18.19 13.51 0.28
N SER A 65 -18.67 13.22 -0.94
CA SER A 65 -19.86 12.38 -1.14
C SER A 65 -19.65 10.96 -0.59
N TYR A 66 -18.48 10.38 -0.82
CA TYR A 66 -18.13 9.06 -0.26
C TYR A 66 -18.17 9.09 1.27
N LEU A 67 -17.52 10.08 1.90
CA LEU A 67 -17.54 10.22 3.34
C LEU A 67 -18.95 10.38 3.88
N THR A 68 -19.71 11.36 3.38
CA THR A 68 -21.01 11.72 3.99
C THR A 68 -22.13 10.73 3.70
N LYS A 69 -22.16 10.15 2.49
CA LYS A 69 -23.23 9.23 2.08
C LYS A 69 -22.90 7.77 2.39
N SER A 70 -21.65 7.33 2.13
CA SER A 70 -21.30 5.91 2.25
C SER A 70 -20.72 5.56 3.62
N CYS A 71 -19.83 6.39 4.17
CA CYS A 71 -19.19 6.11 5.45
C CYS A 71 -20.07 6.53 6.63
N LEU A 72 -20.37 7.83 6.75
CA LEU A 72 -21.08 8.41 7.87
C LEU A 72 -22.61 8.28 7.78
N GLN A 73 -23.14 8.00 6.60
CA GLN A 73 -24.57 7.86 6.31
C GLN A 73 -25.42 9.05 6.76
N ILE A 74 -24.82 10.25 6.74
CA ILE A 74 -25.49 11.51 7.12
C ILE A 74 -26.18 12.21 5.94
N GLY A 75 -25.97 11.74 4.71
CA GLY A 75 -26.63 12.23 3.51
C GLY A 75 -25.80 13.20 2.66
N ASP A 76 -26.47 13.91 1.75
CA ASP A 76 -25.81 14.90 0.89
C ASP A 76 -25.56 16.20 1.64
N VAL A 77 -24.38 16.80 1.47
CA VAL A 77 -23.98 18.06 2.13
C VAL A 77 -24.86 19.24 1.75
N ASN A 78 -25.61 19.14 0.66
CA ASN A 78 -26.53 20.20 0.22
C ASN A 78 -27.94 20.04 0.81
N ASN A 79 -28.20 19.00 1.59
CA ASN A 79 -29.50 18.80 2.25
C ASN A 79 -29.52 19.57 3.57
N ASP A 80 -30.63 20.25 3.86
CA ASP A 80 -30.81 21.08 5.06
C ASP A 80 -30.67 20.29 6.36
N ASP A 81 -30.94 18.98 6.36
CA ASP A 81 -30.87 18.14 7.55
C ASP A 81 -29.48 17.54 7.83
N VAL A 82 -28.50 17.71 6.91
CA VAL A 82 -27.15 17.14 7.07
C VAL A 82 -26.47 17.63 8.33
N TYR A 83 -26.66 18.89 8.69
CA TYR A 83 -26.05 19.49 9.88
C TYR A 83 -26.64 18.96 11.19
N LYS A 84 -27.94 18.69 11.20
CA LYS A 84 -28.57 18.02 12.32
C LYS A 84 -28.01 16.62 12.50
N ARG A 85 -27.81 15.89 11.41
CA ARG A 85 -27.23 14.54 11.42
C ARG A 85 -25.76 14.55 11.85
N ILE A 86 -24.97 15.52 11.39
CA ILE A 86 -23.58 15.69 11.88
C ILE A 86 -23.56 15.97 13.39
N SER A 87 -24.47 16.78 13.90
CA SER A 87 -24.55 17.05 15.35
C SER A 87 -24.88 15.79 16.14
N ILE A 88 -25.80 14.96 15.64
CA ILE A 88 -26.13 13.66 16.27
C ILE A 88 -24.89 12.75 16.21
N PHE A 89 -24.23 12.65 15.06
CA PHE A 89 -23.02 11.88 14.86
C PHE A 89 -21.91 12.25 15.86
N ARG A 90 -21.62 13.54 16.01
CA ARG A 90 -20.58 14.05 16.94
C ARG A 90 -20.85 13.74 18.40
N ASN A 91 -22.15 13.65 18.79
CA ASN A 91 -22.57 13.38 20.16
C ASN A 91 -22.75 11.89 20.47
N ASP A 92 -22.55 11.01 19.49
CA ASP A 92 -22.56 9.57 19.70
C ASP A 92 -21.34 9.14 20.54
N THR A 93 -21.59 8.32 21.57
CA THR A 93 -20.55 7.91 22.52
C THR A 93 -19.48 7.02 21.89
N TYR A 94 -19.86 6.14 20.95
CA TYR A 94 -18.91 5.30 20.22
C TYR A 94 -18.04 6.15 19.31
N ILE A 95 -18.65 7.05 18.54
CA ILE A 95 -17.93 7.98 17.64
C ILE A 95 -16.96 8.84 18.45
N SER A 96 -17.41 9.44 19.56
CA SER A 96 -16.54 10.25 20.41
C SER A 96 -15.35 9.46 20.98
N SER A 97 -15.54 8.19 21.29
CA SER A 97 -14.45 7.31 21.75
C SER A 97 -13.47 7.01 20.63
N LEU A 98 -13.95 6.70 19.43
CA LEU A 98 -13.15 6.43 18.24
C LEU A 98 -12.33 7.67 17.85
N GLU A 99 -12.94 8.84 17.79
CA GLU A 99 -12.28 10.11 17.51
C GLU A 99 -11.18 10.46 18.50
N LYS A 100 -11.42 10.16 19.79
CA LYS A 100 -10.38 10.31 20.83
C LYS A 100 -9.16 9.45 20.54
N GLU A 101 -9.36 8.18 20.16
CA GLU A 101 -8.28 7.26 19.84
C GLU A 101 -7.53 7.68 18.56
N ILE A 102 -8.23 8.10 17.51
CA ILE A 102 -7.64 8.66 16.29
C ILE A 102 -6.77 9.87 16.64
N ARG A 103 -7.28 10.82 17.40
CA ARG A 103 -6.55 12.01 17.80
C ARG A 103 -5.29 11.66 18.60
N LEU A 104 -5.37 10.76 19.58
CA LEU A 104 -4.22 10.30 20.37
C LEU A 104 -3.16 9.65 19.48
N ALA A 105 -3.55 8.86 18.48
CA ALA A 105 -2.64 8.17 17.58
C ALA A 105 -1.92 9.12 16.60
N TYR A 106 -2.61 10.17 16.12
CA TYR A 106 -2.17 10.92 14.95
C TYR A 106 -1.78 12.38 15.17
N THR A 107 -2.18 13.04 16.28
CA THR A 107 -1.89 14.47 16.51
C THR A 107 -0.41 14.83 16.30
N THR A 108 0.51 13.97 16.74
CA THR A 108 1.97 14.21 16.61
C THR A 108 2.60 13.50 15.42
N LYS A 109 1.95 12.50 14.82
CA LYS A 109 2.55 11.61 13.82
C LYS A 109 2.12 11.91 12.40
N ILE A 110 1.01 12.62 12.21
CA ILE A 110 0.42 12.80 10.88
C ILE A 110 1.35 13.55 9.92
N ASN A 111 2.09 14.54 10.40
CA ASN A 111 3.03 15.29 9.57
C ASN A 111 4.18 14.40 9.08
N SER A 112 4.77 13.60 9.96
CA SER A 112 5.83 12.65 9.58
C SER A 112 5.33 11.62 8.57
N LYS A 113 4.09 11.14 8.71
CA LYS A 113 3.47 10.24 7.72
C LYS A 113 3.27 10.94 6.38
N SER A 114 2.85 12.20 6.39
CA SER A 114 2.73 13.03 5.17
C SER A 114 4.08 13.18 4.47
N ASP A 115 5.16 13.44 5.21
CA ASP A 115 6.52 13.57 4.66
C ASP A 115 7.00 12.25 4.03
N HIS A 116 6.75 11.10 4.66
CA HIS A 116 7.08 9.80 4.09
C HIS A 116 6.30 9.53 2.80
N ILE A 117 5.00 9.85 2.78
CA ILE A 117 4.14 9.71 1.59
C ILE A 117 4.64 10.61 0.45
N ILE A 118 4.94 11.89 0.73
CA ILE A 118 5.50 12.82 -0.27
C ILE A 118 6.80 12.25 -0.85
N ASN A 119 7.71 11.76 0.00
CA ASN A 119 8.97 11.19 -0.47
C ASN A 119 8.76 9.94 -1.34
N GLY A 120 7.82 9.08 -0.99
CA GLY A 120 7.40 7.96 -1.83
C GLY A 120 6.90 8.42 -3.20
N PHE A 121 6.03 9.42 -3.26
CA PHE A 121 5.54 9.98 -4.51
C PHE A 121 6.60 10.75 -5.31
N LYS A 122 7.56 11.42 -4.65
CA LYS A 122 8.72 12.03 -5.34
C LYS A 122 9.56 10.98 -6.07
N ARG A 123 9.83 9.84 -5.42
CA ARG A 123 10.53 8.72 -6.04
C ARG A 123 9.72 8.12 -7.19
N ALA A 124 8.42 7.93 -6.99
CA ALA A 124 7.53 7.46 -8.05
C ALA A 124 7.51 8.42 -9.25
N HIS A 125 7.46 9.72 -9.03
CA HIS A 125 7.53 10.71 -10.10
C HIS A 125 8.83 10.63 -10.89
N PHE A 126 9.96 10.43 -10.20
CA PHE A 126 11.26 10.30 -10.84
C PHE A 126 11.39 9.03 -11.69
N PHE A 127 11.00 7.88 -11.12
CA PHE A 127 11.18 6.58 -11.76
C PHE A 127 10.06 6.19 -12.73
N LEU A 128 8.87 6.77 -12.57
CA LEU A 128 7.66 6.51 -13.35
C LEU A 128 7.08 7.85 -13.84
N PRO A 129 7.73 8.56 -14.77
CA PRO A 129 7.31 9.91 -15.19
C PRO A 129 5.92 9.94 -15.84
N GLN A 130 5.37 8.78 -16.24
CA GLN A 130 4.02 8.64 -16.80
C GLN A 130 2.94 8.45 -15.72
N LEU A 131 3.34 8.16 -14.47
CA LEU A 131 2.40 7.99 -13.36
C LEU A 131 1.74 9.33 -13.04
N LYS A 132 0.41 9.38 -13.11
CA LYS A 132 -0.34 10.52 -12.59
C LYS A 132 -0.28 10.48 -11.06
N LEU A 133 0.14 11.58 -10.45
CA LEU A 133 0.21 11.70 -9.00
C LEU A 133 -1.09 12.27 -8.43
N PRO A 134 -1.42 11.95 -7.17
CA PRO A 134 -2.56 12.57 -6.52
C PRO A 134 -2.28 14.06 -6.30
N THR A 135 -3.29 14.90 -6.43
CA THR A 135 -3.22 16.31 -6.07
C THR A 135 -3.64 16.54 -4.62
N GLN A 136 -4.40 15.61 -4.06
CA GLN A 136 -4.94 15.71 -2.70
C GLN A 136 -4.92 14.32 -2.01
N VAL A 137 -4.53 14.34 -0.75
CA VAL A 137 -4.59 13.20 0.17
C VAL A 137 -5.46 13.59 1.35
N TYR A 138 -6.52 12.82 1.60
CA TYR A 138 -7.47 13.09 2.68
C TYR A 138 -7.29 12.10 3.82
N TYR A 139 -7.13 12.61 5.01
CA TYR A 139 -7.18 11.86 6.26
C TYR A 139 -8.60 11.93 6.83
N MET A 140 -9.23 10.80 7.03
CA MET A 140 -10.62 10.75 7.50
C MET A 140 -10.88 9.58 8.44
N ASN A 141 -11.97 9.64 9.19
CA ASN A 141 -12.59 8.49 9.82
C ASN A 141 -13.66 7.94 8.87
N SER A 142 -13.45 6.76 8.33
CA SER A 142 -14.39 6.10 7.41
C SER A 142 -15.41 5.20 8.12
N LEU A 143 -15.40 5.13 9.45
CA LEU A 143 -16.16 4.18 10.26
C LEU A 143 -15.95 2.73 9.81
N PHE A 144 -14.72 2.39 9.46
CA PHE A 144 -14.33 1.07 8.96
C PHE A 144 -14.98 0.65 7.63
N ALA A 145 -15.51 1.61 6.84
CA ALA A 145 -16.07 1.30 5.53
C ALA A 145 -14.98 0.78 4.56
N ASN A 146 -13.88 1.52 4.42
CA ASN A 146 -12.70 1.12 3.66
C ASN A 146 -11.44 1.80 4.21
N TYR A 147 -10.29 1.14 4.11
CA TYR A 147 -9.04 1.76 4.54
C TYR A 147 -8.52 2.82 3.57
N THR A 148 -8.83 2.71 2.26
CA THR A 148 -8.54 3.76 1.26
C THR A 148 -9.68 3.89 0.26
N PHE A 149 -9.83 5.09 -0.33
CA PHE A 149 -10.76 5.33 -1.43
C PHE A 149 -10.13 6.34 -2.40
N VAL A 150 -10.14 6.01 -3.70
CA VAL A 150 -9.59 6.84 -4.77
C VAL A 150 -10.72 7.42 -5.60
N HIS A 151 -10.67 8.72 -5.85
CA HIS A 151 -11.58 9.43 -6.72
C HIS A 151 -10.80 10.47 -7.53
N ASP A 152 -10.91 10.42 -8.85
CA ASP A 152 -10.19 11.29 -9.80
C ASP A 152 -8.68 11.42 -9.46
N ASN A 153 -8.25 12.61 -9.04
CA ASN A 153 -6.87 12.89 -8.67
C ASN A 153 -6.67 12.97 -7.15
N SER A 154 -7.53 12.34 -6.39
CA SER A 154 -7.55 12.36 -4.92
C SER A 154 -7.57 10.95 -4.35
N ILE A 155 -6.97 10.80 -3.17
CA ILE A 155 -7.06 9.57 -2.39
C ILE A 155 -7.34 9.91 -0.94
N SER A 156 -8.19 9.12 -0.32
CA SER A 156 -8.43 9.19 1.13
C SER A 156 -7.92 7.93 1.83
N ILE A 157 -7.61 8.07 3.12
CA ILE A 157 -7.21 6.98 4.01
C ILE A 157 -7.98 7.09 5.32
N GLY A 158 -8.56 5.97 5.76
CA GLY A 158 -9.28 5.82 7.02
C GLY A 158 -8.31 5.65 8.17
N LEU A 159 -8.21 6.66 9.05
CA LEU A 159 -7.25 6.68 10.16
C LEU A 159 -7.48 5.55 11.17
N GLU A 160 -8.73 5.20 11.38
CA GLU A 160 -9.17 4.17 12.33
C GLU A 160 -8.65 2.76 11.97
N TRP A 161 -8.42 2.49 10.70
CA TRP A 161 -7.85 1.22 10.22
C TRP A 161 -6.41 0.97 10.68
N TYR A 162 -5.75 1.98 11.22
CA TYR A 162 -4.33 1.92 11.59
C TYR A 162 -4.08 2.28 13.06
N LEU A 163 -5.09 2.08 13.93
CA LEU A 163 -4.97 2.30 15.38
C LEU A 163 -4.17 1.20 16.09
N GLY A 164 -3.99 0.07 15.43
CA GLY A 164 -3.30 -1.10 15.99
C GLY A 164 -4.26 -2.11 16.63
N SER A 165 -3.95 -3.39 16.49
CA SER A 165 -4.80 -4.49 16.97
C SER A 165 -5.03 -4.50 18.49
N ASN A 166 -4.17 -3.85 19.26
CA ASN A 166 -4.29 -3.75 20.72
C ASN A 166 -5.10 -2.53 21.18
N ASN A 167 -5.54 -1.66 20.26
CA ASN A 167 -6.34 -0.50 20.61
C ASN A 167 -7.70 -0.94 21.17
N PRO A 168 -8.22 -0.33 22.26
CA PRO A 168 -9.48 -0.72 22.88
C PRO A 168 -10.69 -0.71 21.92
N VAL A 169 -10.74 0.28 21.01
CA VAL A 169 -11.83 0.37 20.02
C VAL A 169 -11.76 -0.80 19.04
N ILE A 170 -10.55 -1.16 18.55
CA ILE A 170 -10.35 -2.28 17.63
C ILE A 170 -10.71 -3.62 18.31
N GLN A 171 -10.36 -3.78 19.58
CA GLN A 171 -10.71 -5.00 20.34
C GLN A 171 -12.23 -5.18 20.46
N GLN A 172 -12.98 -4.10 20.62
CA GLN A 172 -14.43 -4.10 20.80
C GLN A 172 -15.21 -4.28 19.48
N LEU A 173 -14.58 -4.20 18.32
CA LEU A 173 -15.26 -4.43 17.04
C LEU A 173 -15.92 -5.82 16.99
N PRO A 174 -17.15 -5.94 16.44
CA PRO A 174 -17.89 -7.21 16.38
C PRO A 174 -17.09 -8.29 15.63
N SER A 175 -16.95 -9.47 16.23
CA SER A 175 -16.15 -10.56 15.65
C SER A 175 -16.78 -11.18 14.38
N ASN A 176 -18.10 -11.00 14.20
CA ASN A 176 -18.79 -11.47 12.99
C ASN A 176 -18.39 -10.66 11.74
N ASP A 177 -18.15 -9.36 11.92
CA ASP A 177 -17.80 -8.44 10.82
C ASP A 177 -16.28 -8.21 10.72
N PHE A 178 -15.59 -8.28 11.87
CA PHE A 178 -14.17 -8.02 12.00
C PHE A 178 -13.45 -9.23 12.59
N HIS A 179 -13.11 -10.18 11.74
CA HIS A 179 -12.38 -11.37 12.15
C HIS A 179 -11.00 -11.03 12.74
N LEU A 180 -10.46 -11.91 13.56
CA LEU A 180 -9.17 -11.69 14.23
C LEU A 180 -8.02 -11.35 13.28
N TRP A 181 -7.98 -11.97 12.10
CA TRP A 181 -6.96 -11.66 11.08
C TRP A 181 -7.12 -10.24 10.53
N MET A 182 -8.35 -9.73 10.35
CA MET A 182 -8.61 -8.34 9.94
C MET A 182 -8.12 -7.36 11.02
N LYS A 183 -8.48 -7.60 12.30
CA LYS A 183 -8.01 -6.76 13.41
C LYS A 183 -6.49 -6.73 13.50
N LYS A 184 -5.80 -7.87 13.26
CA LYS A 184 -4.32 -7.92 13.18
C LYS A 184 -3.76 -7.14 12.00
N GLY A 185 -4.50 -7.00 10.91
CA GLY A 185 -4.17 -6.18 9.75
C GLY A 185 -4.33 -4.67 9.97
N MET A 186 -5.02 -4.24 11.04
CA MET A 186 -5.20 -2.82 11.40
C MET A 186 -3.93 -2.26 12.06
N ASN A 187 -2.80 -2.33 11.35
CA ASN A 187 -1.48 -2.01 11.87
C ASN A 187 -1.01 -0.63 11.34
N PRO A 188 -0.58 0.30 12.22
CA PRO A 188 -0.07 1.62 11.84
C PRO A 188 1.13 1.59 10.90
N ASP A 189 1.89 0.50 10.85
CA ASP A 189 3.05 0.36 9.99
C ASP A 189 2.68 0.13 8.50
N PHE A 190 1.42 -0.19 8.22
CA PHE A 190 0.94 -0.38 6.85
C PHE A 190 0.39 0.91 6.21
N PHE A 191 0.27 1.99 6.96
CA PHE A 191 -0.40 3.24 6.56
C PHE A 191 0.14 3.82 5.25
N GLU A 192 1.44 4.12 5.17
CA GLU A 192 2.07 4.76 4.02
C GLU A 192 2.04 3.83 2.80
N ARG A 193 2.31 2.53 3.05
CA ARG A 193 2.27 1.50 2.02
C ARG A 193 0.86 1.36 1.43
N ASP A 194 -0.17 1.27 2.27
CA ASP A 194 -1.53 1.03 1.80
C ASP A 194 -2.05 2.21 0.97
N LEU A 195 -1.78 3.45 1.39
CA LEU A 195 -2.13 4.64 0.63
C LEU A 195 -1.46 4.63 -0.76
N PHE A 196 -0.16 4.43 -0.80
CA PHE A 196 0.59 4.45 -2.06
C PHE A 196 0.21 3.29 -2.99
N PHE A 197 0.11 2.09 -2.45
CA PHE A 197 -0.25 0.90 -3.21
C PHE A 197 -1.66 0.97 -3.79
N SER A 198 -2.61 1.52 -3.03
CA SER A 198 -3.98 1.76 -3.51
C SER A 198 -4.00 2.79 -4.66
N TRP A 199 -3.14 3.82 -4.58
CA TRP A 199 -2.96 4.75 -5.68
C TRP A 199 -2.41 4.05 -6.92
N LEU A 200 -1.36 3.23 -6.78
CA LEU A 200 -0.81 2.46 -7.90
C LEU A 200 -1.85 1.53 -8.53
N LEU A 201 -2.64 0.81 -7.72
CA LEU A 201 -3.71 -0.06 -8.22
C LEU A 201 -4.74 0.71 -9.04
N ALA A 202 -5.09 1.92 -8.64
CA ALA A 202 -6.04 2.76 -9.38
C ALA A 202 -5.45 3.29 -10.69
N GLN A 203 -4.14 3.59 -10.73
CA GLN A 203 -3.46 4.10 -11.93
C GLN A 203 -3.05 2.98 -12.91
N TYR A 204 -2.82 1.78 -12.42
CA TYR A 204 -2.45 0.59 -13.18
C TYR A 204 -3.44 -0.55 -12.88
N PRO A 205 -4.66 -0.51 -13.43
CA PRO A 205 -5.63 -1.58 -13.21
C PRO A 205 -5.17 -2.89 -13.88
N CYS A 206 -5.43 -4.02 -13.21
CA CYS A 206 -5.21 -5.33 -13.80
C CYS A 206 -6.42 -5.74 -14.64
N ASN A 207 -6.21 -5.93 -15.93
CA ASN A 207 -7.28 -6.33 -16.86
C ASN A 207 -7.27 -7.84 -17.17
N SER A 208 -6.33 -8.60 -16.60
CA SER A 208 -6.23 -10.04 -16.83
C SER A 208 -7.12 -10.83 -15.90
N THR A 209 -7.65 -11.93 -16.42
CA THR A 209 -8.39 -12.95 -15.66
C THR A 209 -7.51 -14.17 -15.35
N VAL A 210 -6.23 -14.19 -15.76
CA VAL A 210 -5.30 -15.31 -15.57
C VAL A 210 -4.46 -15.10 -14.32
N LEU A 211 -4.36 -16.13 -13.47
CA LEU A 211 -3.69 -16.02 -12.16
C LEU A 211 -2.25 -15.51 -12.28
N VAL A 212 -1.40 -16.09 -13.10
CA VAL A 212 0.03 -15.70 -13.20
C VAL A 212 0.20 -14.27 -13.68
N GLU A 213 -0.66 -13.80 -14.58
CA GLU A 213 -0.64 -12.42 -15.04
C GLU A 213 -0.98 -11.44 -13.90
N GLN A 214 -2.00 -11.79 -13.10
CA GLN A 214 -2.36 -11.02 -11.91
C GLN A 214 -1.26 -11.07 -10.84
N MET A 215 -0.65 -12.25 -10.60
CA MET A 215 0.48 -12.38 -9.66
C MET A 215 1.63 -11.44 -10.04
N ILE A 216 2.04 -11.44 -11.30
CA ILE A 216 3.12 -10.58 -11.81
C ILE A 216 2.69 -9.11 -11.78
N HIS A 217 1.44 -8.81 -12.11
CA HIS A 217 0.91 -7.45 -12.01
C HIS A 217 1.05 -6.90 -10.57
N TYR A 218 0.55 -7.63 -9.57
CA TYR A 218 0.71 -7.26 -8.16
C TYR A 218 2.19 -7.21 -7.78
N GLY A 219 3.00 -8.14 -8.27
CA GLY A 219 4.44 -8.18 -8.05
C GLY A 219 5.16 -6.91 -8.53
N LYS A 220 4.81 -6.39 -9.71
CA LYS A 220 5.34 -5.11 -10.23
C LYS A 220 4.99 -3.95 -9.32
N LEU A 221 3.73 -3.84 -8.87
CA LEU A 221 3.29 -2.77 -8.00
C LEU A 221 3.94 -2.84 -6.61
N LEU A 222 4.16 -4.04 -6.08
CA LEU A 222 4.87 -4.27 -4.82
C LEU A 222 6.35 -3.89 -4.95
N TYR A 223 7.01 -4.29 -6.04
CA TYR A 223 8.39 -3.91 -6.32
C TYR A 223 8.56 -2.39 -6.47
N VAL A 224 7.66 -1.72 -7.20
CA VAL A 224 7.63 -0.26 -7.29
C VAL A 224 7.45 0.37 -5.91
N SER A 225 6.55 -0.17 -5.09
CA SER A 225 6.34 0.33 -3.72
C SER A 225 7.60 0.20 -2.86
N GLU A 226 8.32 -0.91 -2.96
CA GLU A 226 9.59 -1.14 -2.26
C GLU A 226 10.66 -0.13 -2.68
N ILE A 227 10.81 0.13 -3.96
CA ILE A 227 11.75 1.12 -4.46
C ILE A 227 11.35 2.55 -4.05
N CYS A 228 10.06 2.84 -3.94
CA CYS A 228 9.57 4.17 -3.55
C CYS A 228 9.65 4.41 -2.03
N PHE A 229 9.52 3.36 -1.21
CA PHE A 229 9.57 3.45 0.25
C PHE A 229 10.78 2.71 0.83
N THR A 230 11.97 3.23 0.57
CA THR A 230 13.25 2.62 0.97
C THR A 230 13.44 2.46 2.50
N ASN A 231 12.63 3.14 3.29
CA ASN A 231 12.58 3.02 4.75
C ASN A 231 11.67 1.90 5.25
N LEU A 232 10.86 1.30 4.37
CA LEU A 232 9.98 0.19 4.73
C LEU A 232 10.63 -1.14 4.37
N PRO A 233 10.78 -2.08 5.31
CA PRO A 233 11.25 -3.42 5.01
C PRO A 233 10.23 -4.21 4.17
N ALA A 234 10.70 -5.16 3.36
CA ALA A 234 9.87 -5.92 2.41
C ALA A 234 8.62 -6.55 3.03
N HIS A 235 8.67 -7.02 4.27
CA HIS A 235 7.50 -7.58 4.94
C HIS A 235 6.37 -6.56 5.14
N LEU A 236 6.69 -5.27 5.35
CA LEU A 236 5.67 -4.21 5.41
C LEU A 236 5.14 -3.87 4.02
N ILE A 237 5.98 -3.90 2.99
CA ILE A 237 5.55 -3.73 1.59
C ILE A 237 4.54 -4.81 1.20
N LEU A 238 4.76 -6.06 1.58
CA LEU A 238 3.84 -7.18 1.38
C LEU A 238 2.65 -7.18 2.36
N ARG A 239 2.64 -6.25 3.32
CA ARG A 239 1.61 -6.16 4.38
C ARG A 239 1.53 -7.45 5.21
N TYR A 240 2.71 -8.00 5.56
CA TYR A 240 2.83 -9.21 6.38
C TYR A 240 3.45 -8.90 7.75
N PRO A 241 3.02 -9.59 8.81
CA PRO A 241 3.83 -9.72 10.02
C PRO A 241 5.18 -10.36 9.66
N LYS A 242 6.28 -9.92 10.33
CA LYS A 242 7.63 -10.42 10.04
C LYS A 242 7.74 -11.94 10.09
N SER A 243 7.05 -12.60 11.03
CA SER A 243 7.03 -14.07 11.14
C SER A 243 6.40 -14.74 9.94
N LYS A 244 5.28 -14.20 9.41
CA LYS A 244 4.59 -14.71 8.22
C LYS A 244 5.42 -14.47 6.95
N PHE A 245 6.11 -13.35 6.85
CA PHE A 245 7.06 -13.08 5.76
C PHE A 245 8.22 -14.08 5.77
N ASN A 246 8.84 -14.33 6.93
CA ASN A 246 9.91 -15.31 7.04
C ASN A 246 9.43 -16.73 6.67
N TRP A 247 8.19 -17.06 7.06
CA TRP A 247 7.59 -18.33 6.65
C TRP A 247 7.46 -18.42 5.12
N ALA A 248 6.96 -17.37 4.46
CA ALA A 248 6.82 -17.34 3.00
C ALA A 248 8.17 -17.50 2.29
N ILE A 249 9.21 -16.79 2.75
CA ILE A 249 10.58 -16.91 2.22
C ILE A 249 11.10 -18.36 2.36
N SER A 250 10.95 -18.97 3.53
CA SER A 250 11.47 -20.34 3.76
C SER A 250 10.66 -21.45 3.06
N HIS A 251 9.48 -21.13 2.52
CA HIS A 251 8.60 -22.07 1.85
C HIS A 251 8.33 -21.72 0.37
N GLU A 252 9.13 -20.85 -0.22
CA GLU A 252 8.97 -20.37 -1.59
C GLU A 252 8.86 -21.53 -2.60
N ASN A 253 9.79 -22.49 -2.52
CA ASN A 253 9.80 -23.70 -3.32
C ASN A 253 8.50 -24.54 -3.20
N MET A 254 8.01 -24.72 -1.99
CA MET A 254 6.78 -25.47 -1.73
C MET A 254 5.56 -24.74 -2.31
N ILE A 255 5.50 -23.42 -2.16
CA ILE A 255 4.40 -22.59 -2.70
C ILE A 255 4.42 -22.66 -4.23
N TRP A 256 5.57 -22.50 -4.85
CA TRP A 256 5.72 -22.59 -6.31
C TRP A 256 5.32 -23.97 -6.83
N LYS A 257 5.84 -25.04 -6.22
CA LYS A 257 5.50 -26.41 -6.57
C LYS A 257 3.99 -26.66 -6.48
N TYR A 258 3.33 -26.15 -5.44
CA TYR A 258 1.87 -26.23 -5.31
C TYR A 258 1.15 -25.58 -6.50
N LEU A 259 1.59 -24.37 -6.93
CA LEU A 259 0.99 -23.67 -8.07
C LEU A 259 1.16 -24.43 -9.38
N VAL A 260 2.35 -25.04 -9.59
CA VAL A 260 2.67 -25.82 -10.81
C VAL A 260 1.95 -27.17 -10.82
N ASP A 261 2.08 -27.97 -9.75
CA ASP A 261 1.50 -29.32 -9.67
C ASP A 261 -0.04 -29.29 -9.78
N ARG A 262 -0.65 -28.24 -9.30
CA ARG A 262 -2.11 -28.00 -9.40
C ARG A 262 -2.53 -27.27 -10.68
N GLN A 263 -1.58 -26.95 -11.57
CA GLN A 263 -1.82 -26.25 -12.84
C GLN A 263 -2.56 -24.91 -12.64
N LEU A 264 -2.30 -24.22 -11.51
CA LEU A 264 -3.02 -22.99 -11.14
C LEU A 264 -2.51 -21.76 -11.90
N LEU A 265 -1.27 -21.75 -12.37
CA LEU A 265 -0.64 -20.57 -12.98
C LEU A 265 -1.50 -19.95 -14.10
N PHE A 266 -2.09 -20.79 -14.94
CA PHE A 266 -2.92 -20.37 -16.06
C PHE A 266 -4.43 -20.48 -15.79
N SER A 267 -4.80 -20.70 -14.52
CA SER A 267 -6.20 -20.73 -14.11
C SER A 267 -6.85 -19.34 -14.25
N SER A 268 -8.11 -19.34 -14.72
CA SER A 268 -9.02 -18.19 -14.68
C SER A 268 -10.17 -18.40 -13.69
N ASN A 269 -10.07 -19.40 -12.82
CA ASN A 269 -11.08 -19.67 -11.79
C ASN A 269 -11.02 -18.61 -10.70
N GLU A 270 -12.10 -17.84 -10.55
CA GLU A 270 -12.18 -16.69 -9.62
C GLU A 270 -11.95 -17.10 -8.16
N ARG A 271 -12.40 -18.29 -7.74
CA ARG A 271 -12.20 -18.78 -6.38
C ARG A 271 -10.73 -19.07 -6.09
N GLU A 272 -10.00 -19.66 -7.03
CA GLU A 272 -8.57 -19.93 -6.91
C GLU A 272 -7.77 -18.63 -6.88
N ILE A 273 -8.08 -17.72 -7.80
CA ILE A 273 -7.46 -16.40 -7.89
C ILE A 273 -7.68 -15.62 -6.59
N THR A 274 -8.93 -15.53 -6.13
CA THR A 274 -9.27 -14.83 -4.89
C THR A 274 -8.57 -15.44 -3.69
N GLY A 275 -8.54 -16.77 -3.58
CA GLY A 275 -7.89 -17.47 -2.48
C GLY A 275 -6.37 -17.30 -2.42
N LEU A 276 -5.72 -16.92 -3.53
CA LEU A 276 -4.28 -16.70 -3.62
C LEU A 276 -3.86 -15.22 -3.67
N LEU A 277 -4.77 -14.32 -4.06
CA LEU A 277 -4.43 -12.90 -4.26
C LEU A 277 -5.14 -11.93 -3.33
N LYS A 278 -6.22 -12.32 -2.66
CA LYS A 278 -6.97 -11.44 -1.76
C LYS A 278 -6.62 -11.67 -0.29
N GLU A 279 -6.93 -10.67 0.53
CA GLU A 279 -6.75 -10.76 1.98
C GLU A 279 -7.63 -11.87 2.58
N GLY A 280 -7.08 -12.53 3.58
CA GLY A 280 -7.73 -13.62 4.29
C GLY A 280 -6.94 -14.06 5.51
N PRO A 281 -7.36 -15.10 6.21
CA PRO A 281 -6.59 -15.66 7.32
C PRO A 281 -5.31 -16.35 6.83
N PHE A 282 -5.34 -16.93 5.63
CA PHE A 282 -4.24 -17.62 4.93
C PHE A 282 -4.60 -17.81 3.46
N SER A 283 -3.64 -18.22 2.61
CA SER A 283 -3.89 -18.53 1.20
C SER A 283 -4.56 -19.89 1.03
N LEU A 284 -5.61 -19.94 0.20
CA LEU A 284 -6.42 -21.16 -0.03
C LEU A 284 -5.56 -22.31 -0.57
N GLY A 285 -5.70 -23.48 0.04
CA GLY A 285 -5.01 -24.71 -0.37
C GLY A 285 -3.55 -24.82 0.06
N LEU A 286 -3.04 -23.81 0.77
CA LEU A 286 -1.70 -23.78 1.36
C LEU A 286 -1.79 -23.85 2.89
N PRO A 287 -0.69 -24.21 3.61
CA PRO A 287 -0.72 -24.33 5.06
C PRO A 287 -1.16 -23.05 5.79
N GLU A 288 -2.02 -23.17 6.78
CA GLU A 288 -2.54 -22.04 7.60
C GLU A 288 -1.43 -21.32 8.39
N ALA A 289 -0.28 -21.96 8.58
CA ALA A 289 0.91 -21.33 9.14
C ALA A 289 1.46 -20.20 8.26
N GLY A 290 1.20 -20.25 6.94
CA GLY A 290 1.56 -19.24 5.96
C GLY A 290 0.67 -17.98 6.06
N PRO A 291 1.04 -16.91 5.35
CA PRO A 291 0.21 -15.72 5.19
C PRO A 291 -0.88 -15.94 4.13
N ASP A 292 -1.78 -14.97 4.02
CA ASP A 292 -2.64 -14.77 2.87
C ASP A 292 -1.84 -14.26 1.64
N ARG A 293 -2.49 -14.09 0.49
CA ARG A 293 -1.93 -13.44 -0.71
C ARG A 293 -0.58 -14.01 -1.18
N LEU A 294 -0.33 -15.30 -0.96
CA LEU A 294 0.92 -15.94 -1.39
C LEU A 294 1.14 -15.88 -2.91
N GLY A 295 0.09 -15.73 -3.71
CA GLY A 295 0.22 -15.42 -5.14
C GLY A 295 0.86 -14.06 -5.39
N GLN A 296 0.54 -13.02 -4.58
CA GLN A 296 1.22 -11.72 -4.67
C GLN A 296 2.70 -11.83 -4.24
N PHE A 297 3.01 -12.63 -3.20
CA PHE A 297 4.37 -12.89 -2.77
C PHE A 297 5.20 -13.55 -3.88
N ILE A 298 4.70 -14.60 -4.52
CA ILE A 298 5.40 -15.24 -5.64
C ILE A 298 5.55 -14.26 -6.83
N GLY A 299 4.51 -13.49 -7.14
CA GLY A 299 4.61 -12.44 -8.17
C GLY A 299 5.70 -11.41 -7.86
N TRP A 300 5.84 -10.99 -6.61
CA TRP A 300 6.90 -10.11 -6.15
C TRP A 300 8.28 -10.76 -6.30
N LYS A 301 8.43 -12.04 -5.94
CA LYS A 301 9.67 -12.81 -6.14
C LYS A 301 10.05 -12.95 -7.61
N MET A 302 9.08 -13.22 -8.50
CA MET A 302 9.30 -13.25 -9.95
C MET A 302 9.85 -11.92 -10.46
N VAL A 303 9.29 -10.80 -10.02
CA VAL A 303 9.74 -9.47 -10.43
C VAL A 303 11.13 -9.16 -9.87
N HIS A 304 11.44 -9.57 -8.64
CA HIS A 304 12.79 -9.45 -8.08
C HIS A 304 13.81 -10.21 -8.92
N SER A 305 13.56 -11.50 -9.21
CA SER A 305 14.44 -12.32 -10.04
C SER A 305 14.67 -11.69 -11.42
N PHE A 306 13.62 -11.20 -12.07
CA PHE A 306 13.73 -10.50 -13.35
C PHE A 306 14.61 -9.24 -13.25
N MET A 307 14.34 -8.39 -12.25
CA MET A 307 15.04 -7.12 -12.09
C MET A 307 16.50 -7.28 -11.63
N GLU A 308 16.85 -8.35 -10.93
CA GLU A 308 18.23 -8.69 -10.56
C GLU A 308 19.06 -9.12 -11.77
N ASN A 309 18.46 -9.87 -12.70
CA ASN A 309 19.10 -10.31 -13.93
C ASN A 309 19.26 -9.18 -14.98
N GLU A 310 18.47 -8.11 -14.87
CA GLU A 310 18.39 -6.99 -15.81
C GLU A 310 18.89 -5.69 -15.15
N SER A 311 20.22 -5.54 -14.99
CA SER A 311 20.85 -4.46 -14.21
C SER A 311 20.46 -3.05 -14.65
N ASP A 312 20.25 -2.83 -15.94
CA ASP A 312 19.95 -1.51 -16.53
C ASP A 312 18.45 -1.26 -16.74
N PHE A 313 17.59 -2.19 -16.27
CA PHE A 313 16.16 -2.12 -16.50
C PHE A 313 15.49 -1.07 -15.59
N THR A 314 14.73 -0.17 -16.19
CA THR A 314 14.04 0.90 -15.47
C THR A 314 12.67 0.45 -14.93
N LEU A 315 12.15 1.10 -13.88
CA LEU A 315 10.79 0.84 -13.41
C LEU A 315 9.73 1.13 -14.49
N ASN A 316 9.95 2.14 -15.32
CA ASN A 316 9.04 2.46 -16.43
C ASN A 316 9.00 1.36 -17.49
N ALA A 317 10.14 0.72 -17.77
CA ALA A 317 10.21 -0.45 -18.64
C ALA A 317 9.54 -1.67 -17.98
N LEU A 318 9.81 -1.92 -16.70
CA LEU A 318 9.17 -3.00 -15.92
C LEU A 318 7.65 -2.95 -16.02
N MET A 319 7.05 -1.77 -15.83
CA MET A 319 5.58 -1.63 -15.89
C MET A 319 4.99 -2.02 -17.25
N LYS A 320 5.77 -1.87 -18.34
CA LYS A 320 5.37 -2.20 -19.72
C LYS A 320 5.75 -3.62 -20.15
N THR A 321 6.60 -4.30 -19.39
CA THR A 321 7.11 -5.64 -19.74
C THR A 321 5.99 -6.68 -19.74
N ASN A 322 6.01 -7.57 -20.75
CA ASN A 322 5.08 -8.67 -20.83
C ASN A 322 5.32 -9.68 -19.69
N TYR A 323 4.26 -10.26 -19.17
CA TYR A 323 4.33 -11.23 -18.08
C TYR A 323 5.17 -12.48 -18.43
N ASN A 324 5.16 -12.93 -19.69
CA ASN A 324 5.94 -14.10 -20.14
C ASN A 324 7.46 -13.89 -19.93
N GLN A 325 7.97 -12.69 -20.19
CA GLN A 325 9.39 -12.39 -19.98
C GLN A 325 9.78 -12.50 -18.50
N ILE A 326 8.92 -12.02 -17.61
CA ILE A 326 9.13 -12.08 -16.15
C ILE A 326 8.98 -13.54 -15.66
N LEU A 327 7.96 -14.26 -16.15
CA LEU A 327 7.76 -15.67 -15.79
C LEU A 327 8.95 -16.55 -16.19
N GLN A 328 9.49 -16.34 -17.42
CA GLN A 328 10.62 -17.13 -17.94
C GLN A 328 11.94 -16.87 -17.20
N SER A 329 12.11 -15.69 -16.59
CA SER A 329 13.30 -15.36 -15.82
C SER A 329 13.27 -15.92 -14.39
N TYR A 330 12.12 -16.41 -13.93
CA TYR A 330 11.98 -16.89 -12.57
C TYR A 330 12.55 -18.27 -12.41
N GLN A 331 13.64 -18.36 -11.66
CA GLN A 331 14.29 -19.59 -11.25
C GLN A 331 14.21 -19.70 -9.72
N ILE A 332 13.89 -20.85 -9.23
CA ILE A 332 13.91 -21.18 -7.81
C ILE A 332 15.13 -22.06 -7.58
N ASP A 333 16.03 -21.58 -6.73
CA ASP A 333 17.23 -22.30 -6.32
C ASP A 333 16.93 -23.55 -5.45
#